data_dbba77ac071ecc4eacbddfca5c5c72b8
#
_entry.id   dbba77ac071ecc4eacbddfca5c5c72b8
#
_cell.length_a   1.000
_cell.length_b   1.000
_cell.length_c   1.000
_cell.angle_alpha   90.00
_cell.angle_beta   90.00
_cell.angle_gamma   90.00
#
_symmetry.space_group_name_H-M   'P 1'
#
loop_
_entity.id
_entity.type
_entity.pdbx_description
1 polymer ?
#
loop_
_entity_poly.entity_id
_entity_poly.type
_entity_poly.pdbx_seq_one_letter_code
_entity_poly.pdbx_strand_id
1 'polypeptide(L)'
;MIQMQSNLEVEDNSGARRVQCIKVLGGSGRKTAGVGDVIVVSIKEAIPRGKVKKGEVHRALIVRTRKEVRRNDGTCIRFDKNAAVLVNKSNEPIGTSIFGPVTRELRSKQFMKIVSLAPEVL
;
A
#
# COMPACT_ATOMS: atom_id res chain seq x y z
N MET A 1 11.51 4.07 2.01
CA MET A 1 11.25 4.24 0.58
C MET A 1 11.09 2.87 -0.07
N ILE A 2 10.15 2.77 -0.96
CA ILE A 2 9.85 1.52 -1.68
C ILE A 2 10.42 1.61 -3.08
N GLN A 3 11.11 0.58 -3.51
CA GLN A 3 11.70 0.50 -4.85
C GLN A 3 11.42 -0.88 -5.43
N MET A 4 11.87 -1.11 -6.67
CA MET A 4 11.76 -2.43 -7.29
C MET A 4 12.40 -3.47 -6.37
N GLN A 5 11.75 -4.63 -6.26
CA GLN A 5 12.15 -5.76 -5.42
C GLN A 5 11.94 -5.56 -3.92
N SER A 6 11.41 -4.42 -3.47
CA SER A 6 11.02 -4.24 -2.07
C SER A 6 9.86 -5.17 -1.72
N ASN A 7 9.92 -5.79 -0.55
CA ASN A 7 8.83 -6.63 -0.04
C ASN A 7 7.94 -5.80 0.88
N LEU A 8 6.63 -6.00 0.76
CA LEU A 8 5.64 -5.33 1.60
C LEU A 8 4.66 -6.36 2.14
N GLU A 9 4.14 -6.10 3.33
CA GLU A 9 3.03 -6.86 3.86
C GLU A 9 1.71 -6.27 3.36
N VAL A 10 0.75 -7.14 3.10
CA VAL A 10 -0.59 -6.69 2.67
C VAL A 10 -1.48 -6.65 3.90
N GLU A 11 -2.06 -5.49 4.15
CA GLU A 11 -2.84 -5.21 5.34
C GLU A 11 -4.32 -5.03 5.00
N ASP A 12 -4.85 -5.96 4.21
CA ASP A 12 -6.28 -6.01 3.90
C ASP A 12 -6.77 -7.46 3.89
N ASN A 13 -8.06 -7.63 3.68
CA ASN A 13 -8.69 -8.95 3.64
C ASN A 13 -8.85 -9.51 2.23
N SER A 14 -8.04 -9.07 1.28
CA SER A 14 -8.07 -9.59 -0.10
C SER A 14 -7.55 -11.02 -0.22
N GLY A 15 -6.77 -11.45 0.76
CA GLY A 15 -6.18 -12.79 0.76
C GLY A 15 -4.68 -12.80 0.53
N ALA A 16 -4.11 -11.74 0.00
CA ALA A 16 -2.66 -11.64 -0.12
C ALA A 16 -2.04 -11.35 1.24
N ARG A 17 -0.86 -11.90 1.48
CA ARG A 17 -0.11 -11.66 2.73
C ARG A 17 1.16 -10.88 2.49
N ARG A 18 1.89 -11.21 1.44
CA ARG A 18 3.15 -10.55 1.11
C ARG A 18 3.24 -10.34 -0.39
N VAL A 19 3.73 -9.18 -0.77
CA VAL A 19 3.91 -8.81 -2.18
C VAL A 19 5.30 -8.23 -2.37
N GLN A 20 5.76 -8.24 -3.61
CA GLN A 20 7.03 -7.65 -4.01
C GLN A 20 6.78 -6.58 -5.06
N CYS A 21 7.35 -5.40 -4.86
CA CYS A 21 7.26 -4.32 -5.83
C CYS A 21 8.03 -4.68 -7.09
N ILE A 22 7.37 -4.62 -8.24
CA ILE A 22 8.00 -4.87 -9.53
C ILE A 22 8.10 -3.60 -10.37
N LYS A 23 7.31 -2.57 -10.09
CA LYS A 23 7.40 -1.30 -10.79
C LYS A 23 6.83 -0.18 -9.94
N VAL A 24 7.49 0.97 -9.96
CA VAL A 24 6.99 2.20 -9.36
C VAL A 24 6.30 3.02 -10.44
N LEU A 25 5.02 3.35 -10.24
CA LEU A 25 4.24 4.16 -11.16
C LEU A 25 4.42 5.65 -10.86
N GLY A 26 4.10 6.50 -11.80
CA GLY A 26 4.09 7.94 -11.58
C GLY A 26 5.15 8.71 -12.31
N GLY A 27 5.47 8.30 -13.51
CA GLY A 27 6.33 9.08 -14.38
C GLY A 27 7.59 8.34 -14.80
N SER A 28 8.14 8.80 -15.89
CA SER A 28 9.35 8.24 -16.48
C SER A 28 10.54 8.50 -15.53
N GLY A 29 11.31 7.45 -15.28
CA GLY A 29 12.50 7.54 -14.43
C GLY A 29 12.24 7.54 -12.93
N ARG A 30 11.01 7.42 -12.49
CA ARG A 30 10.71 7.32 -11.05
C ARG A 30 11.17 5.98 -10.50
N LYS A 31 12.00 6.01 -9.46
CA LYS A 31 12.64 4.81 -8.89
C LYS A 31 12.13 4.44 -7.51
N THR A 32 11.57 5.37 -6.77
CA THR A 32 11.14 5.14 -5.39
C THR A 32 9.72 5.63 -5.16
N ALA A 33 9.04 5.02 -4.19
CA ALA A 33 7.68 5.37 -3.81
C ALA A 33 7.59 5.49 -2.29
N GLY A 34 6.64 6.27 -1.83
CA GLY A 34 6.33 6.45 -0.41
C GLY A 34 4.84 6.28 -0.15
N VAL A 35 4.40 6.68 1.04
CA VAL A 35 2.99 6.59 1.43
C VAL A 35 2.12 7.37 0.43
N GLY A 36 1.04 6.74 0.00
CA GLY A 36 0.10 7.33 -0.95
C GLY A 36 0.47 7.13 -2.41
N ASP A 37 1.57 6.46 -2.70
CA ASP A 37 1.94 6.13 -4.06
C ASP A 37 1.41 4.74 -4.44
N VAL A 38 1.05 4.59 -5.71
CA VAL A 38 0.59 3.31 -6.26
C VAL A 38 1.74 2.63 -6.96
N ILE A 39 1.95 1.36 -6.66
CA ILE A 39 2.98 0.54 -7.29
C ILE A 39 2.36 -0.70 -7.92
N VAL A 40 3.10 -1.36 -8.80
CA VAL A 40 2.73 -2.67 -9.34
C VAL A 40 3.48 -3.72 -8.54
N VAL A 41 2.76 -4.72 -8.07
CA VAL A 41 3.32 -5.77 -7.21
C VAL A 41 3.01 -7.15 -7.76
N SER A 42 3.87 -8.11 -7.41
CA SER A 42 3.63 -9.54 -7.62
C SER A 42 3.33 -10.17 -6.26
N ILE A 43 2.29 -10.98 -6.20
CA ILE A 43 1.87 -11.64 -4.96
C ILE A 43 2.79 -12.82 -4.68
N LYS A 44 3.49 -12.79 -3.57
CA LYS A 44 4.45 -13.84 -3.16
C LYS A 44 3.86 -14.83 -2.16
N GLU A 45 2.92 -14.40 -1.33
CA GLU A 45 2.20 -15.26 -0.39
C GLU A 45 0.74 -14.84 -0.35
N ALA A 46 -0.16 -15.84 -0.42
CA ALA A 46 -1.59 -15.61 -0.36
C ALA A 46 -2.27 -16.80 0.33
N ILE A 47 -3.44 -16.56 0.93
CA ILE A 47 -4.23 -17.62 1.50
C ILE A 47 -4.93 -18.41 0.37
N PRO A 48 -5.18 -19.72 0.56
CA PRO A 48 -5.68 -20.57 -0.54
C PRO A 48 -7.01 -20.16 -1.16
N ARG A 49 -7.89 -19.52 -0.40
CA ARG A 49 -9.25 -19.15 -0.86
C ARG A 49 -9.49 -17.65 -0.92
N GLY A 50 -8.42 -16.86 -1.05
CA GLY A 50 -8.57 -15.41 -1.14
C GLY A 50 -9.04 -14.95 -2.51
N LYS A 51 -9.36 -13.67 -2.60
CA LYS A 51 -9.74 -13.01 -3.87
C LYS A 51 -8.59 -12.98 -4.87
N VAL A 52 -7.36 -13.07 -4.37
CA VAL A 52 -6.14 -13.02 -5.18
C VAL A 52 -5.30 -14.27 -4.90
N LYS A 53 -4.44 -14.63 -5.83
CA LYS A 53 -3.63 -15.83 -5.75
C LYS A 53 -2.15 -15.52 -5.91
N LYS A 54 -1.31 -16.39 -5.36
CA LYS A 54 0.14 -16.31 -5.51
C LYS A 54 0.51 -16.25 -7.00
N GLY A 55 1.44 -15.35 -7.32
CA GLY A 55 1.93 -15.19 -8.69
C GLY A 55 1.16 -14.16 -9.51
N GLU A 56 0.00 -13.72 -9.06
CA GLU A 56 -0.75 -12.68 -9.76
C GLU A 56 -0.04 -11.33 -9.64
N VAL A 57 -0.30 -10.45 -10.61
CA VAL A 57 0.22 -9.08 -10.63
C VAL A 57 -0.96 -8.13 -10.41
N HIS A 58 -0.81 -7.25 -9.42
CA HIS A 58 -1.84 -6.29 -9.05
C HIS A 58 -1.21 -4.92 -8.77
N ARG A 59 -2.04 -3.91 -8.68
CA ARG A 59 -1.64 -2.60 -8.17
C ARG A 59 -1.82 -2.58 -6.65
N ALA A 60 -0.96 -1.85 -5.97
CA ALA A 60 -1.04 -1.69 -4.52
C ALA A 60 -0.79 -0.23 -4.15
N LEU A 61 -1.51 0.23 -3.14
CA LEU A 61 -1.30 1.55 -2.55
C LEU A 61 -0.48 1.38 -1.28
N ILE A 62 0.61 2.11 -1.17
CA ILE A 62 1.45 2.09 0.02
C ILE A 62 0.76 2.89 1.12
N VAL A 63 0.47 2.24 2.25
CA VAL A 63 -0.24 2.86 3.37
C VAL A 63 0.66 3.12 4.57
N ARG A 64 1.74 2.36 4.73
CA ARG A 64 2.72 2.53 5.82
C ARG A 64 4.12 2.29 5.29
N THR A 65 5.09 3.04 5.80
CA THR A 65 6.50 2.84 5.46
C THR A 65 7.37 2.91 6.72
N ARG A 66 8.51 2.24 6.68
CA ARG A 66 9.52 2.37 7.72
C ARG A 66 10.23 3.70 7.65
N LYS A 67 10.31 4.30 6.48
CA LYS A 67 10.84 5.65 6.30
C LYS A 67 9.82 6.65 6.82
N GLU A 68 10.27 7.62 7.60
CA GLU A 68 9.37 8.63 8.17
C GLU A 68 8.70 9.48 7.10
N VAL A 69 7.45 9.83 7.34
CA VAL A 69 6.69 10.81 6.56
C VAL A 69 6.73 12.12 7.33
N ARG A 70 7.31 13.14 6.72
CA ARG A 70 7.41 14.48 7.33
C ARG A 70 6.18 15.29 6.99
N ARG A 71 5.65 16.00 7.98
CA ARG A 71 4.48 16.85 7.84
C ARG A 71 4.86 18.33 7.92
N ASN A 72 3.98 19.17 7.41
CA ASN A 72 4.22 20.62 7.36
C ASN A 72 4.38 21.26 8.74
N ASP A 73 3.79 20.69 9.77
CA ASP A 73 3.90 21.18 11.14
C ASP A 73 5.20 20.74 11.85
N GLY A 74 6.09 20.06 11.15
CA GLY A 74 7.34 19.59 11.70
C GLY A 74 7.29 18.21 12.36
N THR A 75 6.11 17.62 12.50
CA THR A 75 6.00 16.25 13.04
C THR A 75 6.35 15.23 11.99
N CYS A 76 6.74 14.03 12.45
CA CYS A 76 7.04 12.89 11.59
C CYS A 76 6.27 11.68 12.08
N ILE A 77 5.87 10.82 11.14
CA ILE A 77 5.28 9.53 11.48
C ILE A 77 6.03 8.43 10.73
N ARG A 78 6.30 7.33 11.42
CA ARG A 78 6.91 6.15 10.82
C ARG A 78 6.35 4.89 11.46
N PHE A 79 6.48 3.79 10.75
CA PHE A 79 5.96 2.49 11.18
C PHE A 79 7.08 1.47 11.22
N ASP A 80 6.80 0.33 11.84
CA ASP A 80 7.80 -0.73 11.98
C ASP A 80 8.06 -1.48 10.67
N LYS A 81 7.14 -1.43 9.74
CA LYS A 81 7.22 -2.19 8.49
C LYS A 81 6.56 -1.47 7.34
N ASN A 82 6.92 -1.87 6.13
CA ASN A 82 6.27 -1.38 4.92
C ASN A 82 4.99 -2.19 4.69
N ALA A 83 3.89 -1.51 4.44
CA ALA A 83 2.61 -2.15 4.22
C ALA A 83 1.85 -1.50 3.07
N ALA A 84 1.07 -2.31 2.39
CA ALA A 84 0.27 -1.86 1.25
C ALA A 84 -1.10 -2.52 1.28
N VAL A 85 -2.04 -1.95 0.55
CA VAL A 85 -3.33 -2.58 0.28
C VAL A 85 -3.50 -2.72 -1.22
N LEU A 86 -4.13 -3.80 -1.67
CA LEU A 86 -4.33 -4.04 -3.08
C LEU A 86 -5.48 -3.18 -3.61
N VAL A 87 -5.26 -2.61 -4.78
CA VAL A 87 -6.26 -1.77 -5.44
C VAL A 87 -6.43 -2.23 -6.90
N ASN A 88 -7.58 -1.89 -7.48
CA ASN A 88 -7.84 -2.15 -8.89
C ASN A 88 -7.31 -1.01 -9.76
N LYS A 89 -7.57 -1.07 -11.07
CA LYS A 89 -7.12 -0.05 -12.02
C LYS A 89 -7.73 1.33 -11.75
N SER A 90 -8.87 1.38 -11.07
CA SER A 90 -9.53 2.63 -10.69
C SER A 90 -9.08 3.14 -9.32
N ASN A 91 -8.05 2.53 -8.74
CA ASN A 91 -7.52 2.85 -7.40
C ASN A 91 -8.52 2.62 -6.28
N GLU A 92 -9.45 1.70 -6.48
CA GLU A 92 -10.39 1.28 -5.45
C GLU A 92 -9.88 0.03 -4.75
N PRO A 93 -10.14 -0.14 -3.44
CA PRO A 93 -9.64 -1.31 -2.73
C PRO A 93 -10.30 -2.60 -3.23
N ILE A 94 -9.51 -3.64 -3.35
CA ILE A 94 -10.00 -4.98 -3.70
C ILE A 94 -10.66 -5.63 -2.48
N GLY A 95 -10.05 -5.45 -1.30
CA GLY A 95 -10.61 -5.94 -0.06
C GLY A 95 -11.72 -5.04 0.49
N THR A 96 -12.40 -5.51 1.51
CA THR A 96 -13.48 -4.78 2.18
C THR A 96 -13.08 -4.23 3.55
N SER A 97 -11.91 -4.61 4.04
CA SER A 97 -11.39 -4.16 5.34
C SER A 97 -9.90 -3.90 5.23
N ILE A 98 -9.41 -2.95 6.01
CA ILE A 98 -7.98 -2.66 6.13
C ILE A 98 -7.56 -2.92 7.57
N PHE A 99 -6.41 -3.57 7.75
CA PHE A 99 -5.88 -3.89 9.08
C PHE A 99 -4.86 -2.82 9.50
N GLY A 100 -4.99 -2.37 10.74
CA GLY A 100 -4.06 -1.40 11.29
C GLY A 100 -4.24 0.03 10.78
N PRO A 101 -3.42 0.96 11.27
CA PRO A 101 -3.57 2.37 10.95
C PRO A 101 -3.10 2.71 9.54
N VAL A 102 -3.66 3.78 8.97
CA VAL A 102 -3.16 4.44 7.77
C VAL A 102 -2.84 5.89 8.10
N THR A 103 -2.08 6.56 7.24
CA THR A 103 -1.76 7.97 7.44
C THR A 103 -2.82 8.86 6.80
N ARG A 104 -3.03 10.04 7.36
CA ARG A 104 -4.01 11.00 6.81
C ARG A 104 -3.55 11.63 5.50
N GLU A 105 -2.31 11.47 5.10
CA GLU A 105 -1.81 11.90 3.80
C GLU A 105 -2.58 11.28 2.63
N LEU A 106 -3.21 10.12 2.85
CA LEU A 106 -4.05 9.47 1.83
C LEU A 106 -5.29 10.31 1.48
N ARG A 107 -5.79 11.14 2.39
CA ARG A 107 -6.93 12.03 2.11
C ARG A 107 -6.57 13.08 1.08
N SER A 108 -5.39 13.68 1.21
CA SER A 108 -4.95 14.70 0.26
C SER A 108 -4.64 14.14 -1.11
N LYS A 109 -4.42 12.83 -1.21
CA LYS A 109 -4.19 12.13 -2.48
C LYS A 109 -5.45 11.45 -3.02
N GLN A 110 -6.62 11.75 -2.45
CA GLN A 110 -7.94 11.30 -2.92
C GLN A 110 -8.22 9.80 -2.77
N PHE A 111 -7.62 9.15 -1.79
CA PHE A 111 -7.90 7.75 -1.49
C PHE A 111 -8.92 7.61 -0.36
N MET A 112 -10.04 8.29 -0.51
CA MET A 112 -11.06 8.37 0.56
C MET A 112 -11.69 7.03 0.89
N LYS A 113 -11.91 6.15 -0.08
CA LYS A 113 -12.46 4.82 0.18
C LYS A 113 -11.54 4.00 1.09
N ILE A 114 -10.24 4.10 0.85
CA ILE A 114 -9.25 3.39 1.66
C ILE A 114 -9.21 3.95 3.08
N VAL A 115 -9.24 5.28 3.21
CA VAL A 115 -9.28 5.93 4.52
C VAL A 115 -10.53 5.51 5.30
N SER A 116 -11.69 5.41 4.63
CA SER A 116 -12.93 5.04 5.30
C SER A 116 -12.94 3.59 5.79
N LEU A 117 -12.17 2.71 5.18
CA LEU A 117 -12.07 1.31 5.60
C LEU A 117 -11.06 1.08 6.71
N ALA A 118 -10.20 2.04 6.98
CA ALA A 118 -9.15 1.89 7.99
C ALA A 118 -9.71 2.05 9.41
N PRO A 119 -9.25 1.23 10.37
CA PRO A 119 -9.72 1.34 11.75
C PRO A 119 -9.17 2.58 12.45
N GLU A 120 -8.06 3.11 11.98
CA GLU A 120 -7.41 4.27 12.60
C GLU A 120 -6.68 5.09 11.53
N VAL A 121 -6.77 6.42 11.64
CA VAL A 121 -6.08 7.33 10.71
C VAL A 121 -5.13 8.21 11.53
N LEU A 122 -3.87 8.05 11.31
CA LEU A 122 -2.81 8.82 11.96
C LEU A 122 -2.28 9.93 11.03
#